data_2518d6fcf2a8877e2deefe814e9e1104
#
_entry.id   2518d6fcf2a8877e2deefe814e9e1104
#
_cell.length_a   1.000
_cell.length_b   1.000
_cell.length_c   1.000
_cell.angle_alpha   90.00
_cell.angle_beta   90.00
_cell.angle_gamma   90.00
#
_symmetry.space_group_name_H-M   'P 1'
#
loop_
_entity.id
_entity.type
_entity.pdbx_description
1 polymer ?
#
loop_
_entity_poly.entity_id
_entity_poly.type
_entity_poly.pdbx_seq_one_letter_code
_entity_poly.pdbx_strand_id
1 'polypeptide(L)'
;MISDWGITYLEDGNDGTYGYTMEEYKGMIAENNLEMVSVSAPFEELENSPDTVLKRAQEYGAKYVVCFWIPHSGTNFTLNDADAAITVFNKAGKLLEENGVLLAYHPHGYEFRPHGDELLMHHIIKKSEYCDFEMDIYWFALPGENPVAWLRKYPDEFKLMHAKDCEKGVPVSHTGESDVENMVVLGTVHVDVAAAVQEARKMGMEYIFLEDESSRVVEQAPENISFLKGLK
;
A
#
# COMPACT_ATOMS: atom_id res chain seq x y z
N MET A 1 19.86 -7.61 -9.17
CA MET A 1 19.31 -6.33 -9.69
C MET A 1 18.71 -5.49 -8.57
N ILE A 2 17.61 -5.89 -7.92
CA ILE A 2 16.96 -5.08 -6.85
C ILE A 2 17.95 -4.80 -5.70
N SER A 3 18.64 -5.82 -5.21
CA SER A 3 19.69 -5.68 -4.19
C SER A 3 20.85 -4.78 -4.63
N ASP A 4 21.21 -4.78 -5.92
CA ASP A 4 22.27 -3.91 -6.44
C ASP A 4 21.88 -2.43 -6.40
N TRP A 5 20.58 -2.13 -6.42
CA TRP A 5 20.06 -0.78 -6.22
C TRP A 5 20.06 -0.35 -4.75
N GLY A 6 20.39 -1.27 -3.84
CA GLY A 6 20.45 -1.04 -2.41
C GLY A 6 19.07 -1.00 -1.75
N ILE A 7 18.12 -1.76 -2.29
CA ILE A 7 16.86 -2.11 -1.66
C ILE A 7 17.11 -3.28 -0.72
N THR A 8 16.46 -3.25 0.43
CA THR A 8 16.55 -4.30 1.45
C THR A 8 15.19 -4.92 1.71
N TYR A 9 14.14 -4.11 1.72
CA TYR A 9 12.80 -4.52 2.11
C TYR A 9 11.90 -4.68 0.89
N LEU A 10 11.09 -5.74 0.92
CA LEU A 10 10.13 -6.06 -0.12
C LEU A 10 8.72 -6.07 0.47
N GLU A 11 7.80 -5.66 -0.37
CA GLU A 11 6.39 -5.93 -0.27
C GLU A 11 5.98 -6.85 -1.42
N ASP A 12 5.18 -7.87 -1.12
CA ASP A 12 4.63 -8.76 -2.13
C ASP A 12 3.22 -8.29 -2.52
N GLY A 13 3.10 -7.67 -3.68
CA GLY A 13 1.84 -7.21 -4.26
C GLY A 13 1.05 -8.28 -4.98
N ASN A 14 1.63 -9.48 -5.15
CA ASN A 14 0.96 -10.64 -5.73
C ASN A 14 1.06 -11.80 -4.75
N ASP A 15 -0.02 -12.49 -4.49
CA ASP A 15 -0.14 -13.66 -3.63
C ASP A 15 0.64 -14.90 -4.11
N GLY A 16 1.67 -14.70 -4.95
CA GLY A 16 2.39 -15.76 -5.65
C GLY A 16 3.90 -15.73 -5.51
N THR A 17 4.48 -16.91 -5.69
CA THR A 17 5.93 -17.11 -5.73
C THR A 17 6.50 -17.00 -7.15
N TYR A 18 5.77 -16.38 -8.07
CA TYR A 18 6.16 -16.21 -9.49
C TYR A 18 6.53 -17.52 -10.19
N GLY A 19 5.88 -18.62 -9.81
CA GLY A 19 6.12 -19.96 -10.37
C GLY A 19 7.22 -20.77 -9.70
N TYR A 20 7.88 -20.23 -8.68
CA TYR A 20 8.83 -20.96 -7.84
C TYR A 20 8.10 -21.66 -6.68
N THR A 21 8.74 -22.63 -6.07
CA THR A 21 8.26 -23.12 -4.76
C THR A 21 8.53 -22.07 -3.68
N MET A 22 7.79 -22.13 -2.59
CA MET A 22 8.00 -21.24 -1.42
C MET A 22 9.45 -21.30 -0.93
N GLU A 23 10.05 -22.49 -0.89
CA GLU A 23 11.43 -22.67 -0.43
C GLU A 23 12.43 -22.00 -1.38
N GLU A 24 12.27 -22.18 -2.70
CA GLU A 24 13.12 -21.54 -3.71
C GLU A 24 13.00 -20.02 -3.65
N TYR A 25 11.77 -19.50 -3.55
CA TYR A 25 11.54 -18.05 -3.52
C TYR A 25 12.12 -17.40 -2.26
N LYS A 26 11.94 -18.02 -1.09
CA LYS A 26 12.59 -17.58 0.17
C LYS A 26 14.11 -17.69 0.09
N GLY A 27 14.63 -18.73 -0.56
CA GLY A 27 16.06 -18.87 -0.83
C GLY A 27 16.61 -17.69 -1.65
N MET A 28 15.92 -17.33 -2.75
CA MET A 28 16.31 -16.17 -3.57
C MET A 28 16.27 -14.84 -2.80
N ILE A 29 15.26 -14.62 -1.98
CA ILE A 29 15.15 -13.43 -1.10
C ILE A 29 16.38 -13.39 -0.18
N ALA A 30 16.66 -14.48 0.52
CA ALA A 30 17.77 -14.55 1.47
C ALA A 30 19.15 -14.41 0.81
N GLU A 31 19.40 -15.09 -0.33
CA GLU A 31 20.65 -15.01 -1.09
C GLU A 31 20.96 -13.59 -1.59
N ASN A 32 19.93 -12.77 -1.81
CA ASN A 32 20.06 -11.38 -2.23
C ASN A 32 20.06 -10.39 -1.06
N ASN A 33 20.08 -10.85 0.20
CA ASN A 33 19.98 -10.03 1.41
C ASN A 33 18.73 -9.13 1.42
N LEU A 34 17.62 -9.66 0.93
CA LEU A 34 16.32 -9.03 0.93
C LEU A 34 15.47 -9.59 2.08
N GLU A 35 14.49 -8.84 2.50
CA GLU A 35 13.57 -9.19 3.58
C GLU A 35 12.12 -8.87 3.18
N MET A 36 11.24 -9.85 3.31
CA MET A 36 9.81 -9.66 3.04
C MET A 36 9.15 -9.03 4.26
N VAL A 37 8.76 -7.77 4.15
CA VAL A 37 8.16 -7.01 5.25
C VAL A 37 6.66 -7.18 5.29
N SER A 38 6.02 -7.23 4.12
CA SER A 38 4.59 -7.43 4.00
C SER A 38 4.26 -8.46 2.93
N VAL A 39 3.14 -9.13 3.11
CA VAL A 39 2.55 -10.05 2.14
C VAL A 39 1.13 -9.59 1.80
N SER A 40 0.75 -9.75 0.53
CA SER A 40 -0.60 -9.43 0.10
C SER A 40 -1.63 -10.43 0.61
N ALA A 41 -2.85 -9.95 0.79
CA ALA A 41 -4.01 -10.78 1.05
C ALA A 41 -5.22 -10.31 0.26
N PRO A 42 -5.76 -11.13 -0.66
CA PRO A 42 -7.05 -10.85 -1.28
C PRO A 42 -8.14 -10.68 -0.21
N PHE A 43 -9.06 -9.76 -0.43
CA PHE A 43 -10.15 -9.47 0.50
C PHE A 43 -10.96 -10.73 0.88
N GLU A 44 -11.26 -11.56 -0.12
CA GLU A 44 -12.02 -12.81 0.10
C GLU A 44 -11.27 -13.81 0.99
N GLU A 45 -9.94 -13.80 0.96
CA GLU A 45 -9.11 -14.65 1.81
C GLU A 45 -9.12 -14.16 3.25
N LEU A 46 -9.05 -12.85 3.48
CA LEU A 46 -9.23 -12.24 4.81
C LEU A 46 -10.61 -12.54 5.39
N GLU A 47 -11.66 -12.52 4.56
CA GLU A 47 -13.03 -12.80 4.99
C GLU A 47 -13.23 -14.27 5.39
N ASN A 48 -12.75 -15.20 4.54
CA ASN A 48 -13.12 -16.62 4.61
C ASN A 48 -12.03 -17.52 5.21
N SER A 49 -10.76 -17.11 5.15
CA SER A 49 -9.61 -17.95 5.52
C SER A 49 -8.45 -17.16 6.13
N PRO A 50 -8.69 -16.28 7.13
CA PRO A 50 -7.62 -15.42 7.68
C PRO A 50 -6.48 -16.22 8.33
N ASP A 51 -6.72 -17.44 8.79
CA ASP A 51 -5.65 -18.35 9.28
C ASP A 51 -4.66 -18.74 8.18
N THR A 52 -5.10 -18.86 6.92
CA THR A 52 -4.22 -19.13 5.78
C THR A 52 -3.32 -17.93 5.51
N VAL A 53 -3.89 -16.71 5.59
CA VAL A 53 -3.14 -15.45 5.47
C VAL A 53 -2.10 -15.34 6.58
N LEU A 54 -2.48 -15.59 7.84
CA LEU A 54 -1.56 -15.61 8.98
C LEU A 54 -0.39 -16.56 8.76
N LYS A 55 -0.70 -17.80 8.33
CA LYS A 55 0.33 -18.80 8.05
C LYS A 55 1.32 -18.32 6.98
N ARG A 56 0.83 -17.73 5.88
CA ARG A 56 1.68 -17.16 4.82
C ARG A 56 2.58 -16.04 5.37
N ALA A 57 2.04 -15.12 6.13
CA ALA A 57 2.82 -14.07 6.76
C ALA A 57 3.93 -14.63 7.68
N GLN A 58 3.60 -15.62 8.50
CA GLN A 58 4.56 -16.29 9.38
C GLN A 58 5.64 -17.06 8.61
N GLU A 59 5.29 -17.69 7.49
CA GLU A 59 6.24 -18.41 6.64
C GLU A 59 7.30 -17.48 6.05
N TYR A 60 6.94 -16.24 5.71
CA TYR A 60 7.89 -15.21 5.27
C TYR A 60 8.57 -14.47 6.43
N GLY A 61 8.04 -14.55 7.64
CA GLY A 61 8.44 -13.69 8.75
C GLY A 61 7.97 -12.24 8.57
N ALA A 62 6.94 -12.04 7.76
CA ALA A 62 6.41 -10.72 7.45
C ALA A 62 5.75 -10.08 8.67
N LYS A 63 5.97 -8.78 8.83
CA LYS A 63 5.38 -7.98 9.90
C LYS A 63 3.95 -7.54 9.56
N TYR A 64 3.68 -7.35 8.27
CA TYR A 64 2.41 -6.84 7.77
C TYR A 64 1.76 -7.80 6.79
N VAL A 65 0.44 -7.74 6.78
CA VAL A 65 -0.43 -8.23 5.70
C VAL A 65 -1.11 -7.03 5.09
N VAL A 66 -1.07 -6.87 3.77
CA VAL A 66 -1.70 -5.74 3.08
C VAL A 66 -2.84 -6.23 2.19
N CYS A 67 -4.01 -5.63 2.36
CA CYS A 67 -5.15 -5.78 1.46
C CYS A 67 -5.17 -4.61 0.48
N PHE A 68 -5.07 -4.91 -0.81
CA PHE A 68 -4.99 -3.88 -1.87
C PHE A 68 -6.33 -3.55 -2.51
N TRP A 69 -7.39 -4.33 -2.25
CA TRP A 69 -8.65 -4.11 -2.93
C TRP A 69 -9.86 -4.53 -2.09
N ILE A 70 -10.85 -3.64 -1.99
CA ILE A 70 -12.17 -3.96 -1.44
C ILE A 70 -13.12 -4.26 -2.60
N PRO A 71 -13.75 -5.45 -2.66
CA PRO A 71 -14.71 -5.77 -3.70
C PRO A 71 -15.89 -4.80 -3.71
N HIS A 72 -16.23 -4.29 -4.90
CA HIS A 72 -17.37 -3.41 -5.11
C HIS A 72 -17.89 -3.51 -6.55
N SER A 73 -19.06 -2.94 -6.84
CA SER A 73 -19.69 -3.06 -8.16
C SER A 73 -19.22 -1.98 -9.14
N GLY A 74 -18.47 -2.38 -10.14
CA GLY A 74 -17.93 -1.47 -11.16
C GLY A 74 -17.12 -0.34 -10.51
N THR A 75 -17.44 0.92 -10.87
CA THR A 75 -16.77 2.09 -10.29
C THR A 75 -17.53 2.68 -9.09
N ASN A 76 -18.56 2.01 -8.58
CA ASN A 76 -19.46 2.56 -7.56
C ASN A 76 -19.19 1.96 -6.17
N PHE A 77 -18.17 2.50 -5.51
CA PHE A 77 -17.90 2.19 -4.11
C PHE A 77 -18.90 2.90 -3.19
N THR A 78 -19.53 2.17 -2.28
CA THR A 78 -20.64 2.65 -1.44
C THR A 78 -20.33 2.50 0.05
N LEU A 79 -21.21 3.10 0.91
CA LEU A 79 -21.13 2.90 2.36
C LEU A 79 -21.25 1.41 2.74
N ASN A 80 -22.10 0.65 2.03
CA ASN A 80 -22.26 -0.77 2.33
C ASN A 80 -20.95 -1.55 2.06
N ASP A 81 -20.21 -1.19 1.02
CA ASP A 81 -18.93 -1.79 0.70
C ASP A 81 -17.88 -1.43 1.78
N ALA A 82 -17.89 -0.17 2.23
CA ALA A 82 -17.04 0.29 3.34
C ALA A 82 -17.36 -0.43 4.66
N ASP A 83 -18.64 -0.56 5.02
CA ASP A 83 -19.05 -1.27 6.26
C ASP A 83 -18.72 -2.76 6.21
N ALA A 84 -18.86 -3.40 5.04
CA ALA A 84 -18.44 -4.78 4.84
C ALA A 84 -16.92 -4.92 5.02
N ALA A 85 -16.13 -4.02 4.44
CA ALA A 85 -14.67 -4.00 4.59
C ALA A 85 -14.25 -3.82 6.04
N ILE A 86 -14.83 -2.88 6.76
CA ILE A 86 -14.56 -2.64 8.19
C ILE A 86 -14.81 -3.92 9.01
N THR A 87 -15.90 -4.62 8.71
CA THR A 87 -16.25 -5.88 9.40
C THR A 87 -15.18 -6.95 9.20
N VAL A 88 -14.73 -7.12 7.94
CA VAL A 88 -13.68 -8.10 7.59
C VAL A 88 -12.35 -7.69 8.21
N PHE A 89 -11.96 -6.44 8.07
CA PHE A 89 -10.69 -5.92 8.58
C PHE A 89 -10.60 -6.04 10.10
N ASN A 90 -11.66 -5.69 10.83
CA ASN A 90 -11.66 -5.83 12.29
C ASN A 90 -11.58 -7.29 12.74
N LYS A 91 -12.25 -8.21 12.03
CA LYS A 91 -12.20 -9.64 12.36
C LYS A 91 -10.84 -10.26 12.04
N ALA A 92 -10.36 -10.08 10.82
CA ALA A 92 -9.10 -10.65 10.37
C ALA A 92 -7.90 -9.97 11.04
N GLY A 93 -7.91 -8.64 11.13
CA GLY A 93 -6.85 -7.86 11.76
C GLY A 93 -6.64 -8.23 13.22
N LYS A 94 -7.74 -8.45 13.98
CA LYS A 94 -7.65 -8.92 15.36
C LYS A 94 -6.93 -10.28 15.48
N LEU A 95 -7.28 -11.24 14.61
CA LEU A 95 -6.60 -12.53 14.56
C LEU A 95 -5.11 -12.38 14.27
N LEU A 96 -4.78 -11.55 13.29
CA LEU A 96 -3.40 -11.29 12.89
C LEU A 96 -2.61 -10.63 14.01
N GLU A 97 -3.16 -9.58 14.65
CA GLU A 97 -2.52 -8.84 15.75
C GLU A 97 -2.26 -9.72 16.97
N GLU A 98 -3.22 -10.59 17.36
CA GLU A 98 -3.07 -11.56 18.44
C GLU A 98 -1.91 -12.55 18.18
N ASN A 99 -1.46 -12.67 16.93
CA ASN A 99 -0.34 -13.51 16.51
C ASN A 99 0.91 -12.72 16.06
N GLY A 100 0.95 -11.42 16.35
CA GLY A 100 2.11 -10.56 16.11
C GLY A 100 2.29 -10.10 14.67
N VAL A 101 1.24 -10.17 13.85
CA VAL A 101 1.19 -9.66 12.46
C VAL A 101 0.16 -8.54 12.40
N LEU A 102 0.43 -7.46 11.68
CA LEU A 102 -0.47 -6.32 11.53
C LEU A 102 -1.17 -6.35 10.17
N LEU A 103 -2.46 -6.03 10.15
CA LEU A 103 -3.20 -5.82 8.90
C LEU A 103 -3.10 -4.36 8.49
N ALA A 104 -2.84 -4.11 7.22
CA ALA A 104 -2.97 -2.78 6.62
C ALA A 104 -3.87 -2.84 5.38
N TYR A 105 -4.54 -1.73 5.11
CA TYR A 105 -5.31 -1.54 3.89
C TYR A 105 -4.67 -0.46 3.02
N HIS A 106 -4.49 -0.76 1.72
CA HIS A 106 -3.96 0.13 0.71
C HIS A 106 -5.11 0.70 -0.14
N PRO A 107 -5.48 1.99 0.01
CA PRO A 107 -6.55 2.63 -0.75
C PRO A 107 -6.15 2.90 -2.21
N HIS A 108 -7.16 2.82 -3.11
CA HIS A 108 -6.98 3.04 -4.54
C HIS A 108 -7.73 4.26 -5.11
N GLY A 109 -8.26 5.13 -4.24
CA GLY A 109 -8.92 6.37 -4.67
C GLY A 109 -10.44 6.28 -4.77
N TYR A 110 -11.03 5.10 -4.92
CA TYR A 110 -12.48 4.94 -4.96
C TYR A 110 -13.15 5.17 -3.59
N GLU A 111 -12.41 5.11 -2.50
CA GLU A 111 -12.85 5.38 -1.14
C GLU A 111 -13.06 6.87 -0.85
N PHE A 112 -12.50 7.75 -1.70
CA PHE A 112 -12.63 9.21 -1.53
C PHE A 112 -13.94 9.76 -2.09
N ARG A 113 -15.01 8.96 -1.99
CA ARG A 113 -16.36 9.39 -2.34
C ARG A 113 -17.03 10.06 -1.17
N PRO A 114 -17.84 11.13 -1.45
CA PRO A 114 -18.60 11.83 -0.42
C PRO A 114 -19.59 10.89 0.31
N HIS A 115 -19.61 11.03 1.65
CA HIS A 115 -20.59 10.41 2.53
C HIS A 115 -20.98 11.41 3.62
N GLY A 116 -22.16 12.03 3.50
CA GLY A 116 -22.54 13.16 4.32
C GLY A 116 -21.57 14.34 4.16
N ASP A 117 -21.01 14.79 5.26
CA ASP A 117 -20.03 15.89 5.28
C ASP A 117 -18.56 15.40 5.21
N GLU A 118 -18.33 14.10 5.06
CA GLU A 118 -17.01 13.47 5.03
C GLU A 118 -16.85 12.58 3.78
N LEU A 119 -15.65 11.99 3.62
CA LEU A 119 -15.38 10.97 2.61
C LEU A 119 -15.50 9.57 3.24
N LEU A 120 -15.84 8.55 2.44
CA LEU A 120 -15.91 7.17 2.92
C LEU A 120 -14.58 6.68 3.50
N MET A 121 -13.45 7.17 3.00
CA MET A 121 -12.13 6.86 3.56
C MET A 121 -12.02 7.28 5.04
N HIS A 122 -12.60 8.41 5.43
CA HIS A 122 -12.66 8.81 6.85
C HIS A 122 -13.48 7.85 7.69
N HIS A 123 -14.57 7.33 7.12
CA HIS A 123 -15.41 6.34 7.79
C HIS A 123 -14.67 5.03 8.01
N ILE A 124 -13.94 4.56 6.98
CA ILE A 124 -13.13 3.35 7.07
C ILE A 124 -12.07 3.50 8.16
N ILE A 125 -11.26 4.56 8.13
CA ILE A 125 -10.21 4.80 9.13
C ILE A 125 -10.79 4.83 10.55
N LYS A 126 -11.86 5.58 10.79
CA LYS A 126 -12.44 5.75 12.12
C LYS A 126 -13.06 4.49 12.71
N LYS A 127 -13.38 3.50 11.89
CA LYS A 127 -14.11 2.29 12.28
C LYS A 127 -13.25 1.01 12.25
N SER A 128 -12.08 1.07 11.65
CA SER A 128 -11.15 -0.05 11.57
C SER A 128 -10.26 -0.06 12.81
N GLU A 129 -10.64 -0.84 13.83
CA GLU A 129 -9.91 -0.92 15.12
C GLU A 129 -8.64 -1.78 15.04
N TYR A 130 -8.58 -2.71 14.08
CA TYR A 130 -7.51 -3.70 13.92
C TYR A 130 -6.92 -3.69 12.51
N CYS A 131 -6.98 -2.55 11.83
CA CYS A 131 -6.41 -2.38 10.52
C CYS A 131 -5.76 -1.01 10.43
N ASP A 132 -4.46 -1.01 10.25
CA ASP A 132 -3.67 0.17 9.87
C ASP A 132 -3.85 0.47 8.37
N PHE A 133 -3.16 1.51 7.88
CA PHE A 133 -3.26 1.92 6.48
C PHE A 133 -1.90 2.06 5.84
N GLU A 134 -1.87 1.78 4.55
CA GLU A 134 -0.75 2.10 3.68
C GLU A 134 -1.10 3.33 2.82
N MET A 135 -0.27 4.35 2.94
CA MET A 135 -0.44 5.59 2.18
C MET A 135 0.17 5.42 0.78
N ASP A 136 -0.64 5.23 -0.26
CA ASP A 136 -0.15 5.44 -1.61
C ASP A 136 -0.31 6.92 -1.99
N ILE A 137 0.81 7.59 -2.20
CA ILE A 137 0.84 9.04 -2.46
C ILE A 137 0.06 9.39 -3.74
N TYR A 138 0.16 8.55 -4.77
CA TYR A 138 -0.52 8.75 -6.04
C TYR A 138 -2.03 8.53 -5.92
N TRP A 139 -2.46 7.42 -5.29
CA TRP A 139 -3.87 7.09 -5.14
C TRP A 139 -4.64 8.04 -4.22
N PHE A 140 -3.95 8.79 -3.36
CA PHE A 140 -4.53 9.91 -2.65
C PHE A 140 -4.59 11.19 -3.50
N ALA A 141 -3.54 11.45 -4.29
CA ALA A 141 -3.49 12.65 -5.14
C ALA A 141 -4.45 12.56 -6.34
N LEU A 142 -4.63 11.37 -6.92
CA LEU A 142 -5.46 11.16 -8.11
C LEU A 142 -6.92 11.60 -7.91
N PRO A 143 -7.62 11.30 -6.81
CA PRO A 143 -8.96 11.81 -6.54
C PRO A 143 -8.98 13.29 -6.09
N GLY A 144 -7.82 13.94 -5.98
CA GLY A 144 -7.70 15.36 -5.63
C GLY A 144 -7.39 15.63 -4.15
N GLU A 145 -7.06 14.59 -3.38
CA GLU A 145 -6.71 14.72 -1.97
C GLU A 145 -5.22 15.08 -1.79
N ASN A 146 -4.90 15.63 -0.62
CA ASN A 146 -3.52 15.99 -0.29
C ASN A 146 -2.92 14.96 0.68
N PRO A 147 -1.95 14.11 0.26
CA PRO A 147 -1.37 13.06 1.09
C PRO A 147 -0.80 13.60 2.42
N VAL A 148 -0.10 14.74 2.39
CA VAL A 148 0.48 15.36 3.60
C VAL A 148 -0.60 15.76 4.60
N ALA A 149 -1.74 16.29 4.12
CA ALA A 149 -2.85 16.66 4.99
C ALA A 149 -3.48 15.43 5.65
N TRP A 150 -3.58 14.31 4.92
CA TRP A 150 -4.08 13.04 5.46
C TRP A 150 -3.14 12.44 6.50
N LEU A 151 -1.83 12.41 6.24
CA LEU A 151 -0.82 11.97 7.20
C LEU A 151 -0.92 12.77 8.51
N ARG A 152 -1.03 14.10 8.43
CA ARG A 152 -1.17 14.97 9.60
C ARG A 152 -2.48 14.78 10.36
N LYS A 153 -3.55 14.46 9.64
CA LYS A 153 -4.87 14.23 10.23
C LYS A 153 -4.95 12.91 10.99
N TYR A 154 -4.23 11.90 10.52
CA TYR A 154 -4.23 10.53 11.05
C TYR A 154 -2.81 10.03 11.29
N PRO A 155 -2.06 10.65 12.22
CA PRO A 155 -0.63 10.40 12.38
C PRO A 155 -0.31 8.98 12.87
N ASP A 156 -1.25 8.31 13.51
CA ASP A 156 -1.06 6.99 14.09
C ASP A 156 -1.63 5.86 13.22
N GLU A 157 -2.32 6.17 12.13
CA GLU A 157 -3.04 5.18 11.33
C GLU A 157 -2.23 4.68 10.13
N PHE A 158 -1.32 5.50 9.59
CA PHE A 158 -0.50 5.13 8.45
C PHE A 158 0.83 4.55 8.89
N LYS A 159 1.07 3.25 8.59
CA LYS A 159 2.31 2.54 8.96
C LYS A 159 3.25 2.30 7.79
N LEU A 160 2.69 2.24 6.60
CA LEU A 160 3.38 1.95 5.35
C LEU A 160 3.10 3.04 4.33
N MET A 161 3.95 3.16 3.32
CA MET A 161 3.77 4.11 2.22
C MET A 161 4.26 3.54 0.91
N HIS A 162 3.48 3.73 -0.15
CA HIS A 162 3.94 3.66 -1.53
C HIS A 162 4.36 5.04 -2.03
N ALA A 163 5.62 5.15 -2.40
CA ALA A 163 6.15 6.31 -3.11
C ALA A 163 5.96 6.11 -4.61
N LYS A 164 5.00 6.83 -5.16
CA LYS A 164 4.54 6.73 -6.55
C LYS A 164 4.21 8.12 -7.08
N ASP A 165 4.60 8.43 -8.32
CA ASP A 165 4.33 9.72 -8.98
C ASP A 165 3.80 9.47 -10.39
N CYS A 166 3.13 10.45 -10.96
CA CYS A 166 2.55 10.34 -12.30
C CYS A 166 2.69 11.62 -13.11
N GLU A 167 2.49 11.49 -14.42
CA GLU A 167 2.51 12.60 -15.37
C GLU A 167 1.47 13.69 -15.04
N LYS A 168 1.80 14.93 -15.42
CA LYS A 168 0.84 16.03 -15.36
C LYS A 168 -0.34 15.79 -16.31
N GLY A 169 -1.53 16.11 -15.81
CA GLY A 169 -2.73 16.09 -16.63
C GLY A 169 -3.46 14.75 -16.64
N VAL A 170 -3.03 13.79 -15.84
CA VAL A 170 -3.86 12.60 -15.54
C VAL A 170 -5.17 13.10 -14.93
N PRO A 171 -6.33 12.72 -15.50
CA PRO A 171 -7.61 13.20 -15.01
C PRO A 171 -7.90 12.69 -13.59
N VAL A 172 -8.54 13.52 -12.79
CA VAL A 172 -9.06 13.11 -11.48
C VAL A 172 -9.93 11.86 -11.63
N SER A 173 -9.68 10.85 -10.83
CA SER A 173 -10.38 9.57 -10.89
C SER A 173 -10.72 9.04 -9.49
N HIS A 174 -11.88 8.38 -9.39
CA HIS A 174 -12.33 7.66 -8.21
C HIS A 174 -12.68 6.20 -8.58
N THR A 175 -11.97 5.62 -9.53
CA THR A 175 -12.26 4.27 -10.03
C THR A 175 -11.34 3.20 -9.46
N GLY A 176 -10.18 3.59 -8.94
CA GLY A 176 -9.12 2.66 -8.57
C GLY A 176 -8.34 2.14 -9.79
N GLU A 177 -8.56 2.72 -10.96
CA GLU A 177 -7.90 2.35 -12.21
C GLU A 177 -7.12 3.53 -12.77
N SER A 178 -5.93 3.27 -13.26
CA SER A 178 -5.07 4.21 -13.96
C SER A 178 -4.18 3.49 -14.97
N ASP A 179 -3.76 4.18 -16.00
CA ASP A 179 -2.76 3.65 -16.92
C ASP A 179 -1.39 3.65 -16.24
N VAL A 180 -0.82 2.46 -16.07
CA VAL A 180 0.49 2.29 -15.43
C VAL A 180 1.61 3.00 -16.17
N GLU A 181 1.45 3.24 -17.47
CA GLU A 181 2.43 3.99 -18.27
C GLU A 181 2.47 5.49 -17.96
N ASN A 182 1.51 6.00 -17.16
CA ASN A 182 1.57 7.37 -16.64
C ASN A 182 2.57 7.54 -15.49
N MET A 183 3.10 6.46 -14.93
CA MET A 183 4.09 6.52 -13.84
C MET A 183 5.42 7.11 -14.33
N VAL A 184 5.98 8.01 -13.54
CA VAL A 184 7.20 8.75 -13.85
C VAL A 184 8.18 8.73 -12.68
N VAL A 185 9.40 9.18 -12.95
CA VAL A 185 10.42 9.32 -11.89
C VAL A 185 9.90 10.25 -10.79
N LEU A 186 10.05 9.80 -9.54
CA LEU A 186 9.56 10.47 -8.33
C LEU A 186 10.02 11.92 -8.22
N GLY A 187 9.09 12.78 -7.82
CA GLY A 187 9.37 14.20 -7.58
C GLY A 187 9.54 15.02 -8.85
N THR A 188 9.23 14.46 -10.02
CA THR A 188 9.40 15.19 -11.27
C THR A 188 8.17 15.98 -11.69
N VAL A 189 6.94 15.56 -11.26
CA VAL A 189 5.79 16.14 -11.95
C VAL A 189 4.55 16.49 -11.11
N HIS A 190 3.81 15.57 -10.56
CA HIS A 190 2.43 15.85 -10.13
C HIS A 190 2.28 15.94 -8.62
N VAL A 191 2.86 14.99 -7.92
CA VAL A 191 2.69 14.84 -6.46
C VAL A 191 3.90 15.44 -5.73
N ASP A 192 3.66 16.14 -4.62
CA ASP A 192 4.76 16.55 -3.74
C ASP A 192 5.26 15.36 -2.91
N VAL A 193 5.92 14.41 -3.62
CA VAL A 193 6.48 13.20 -3.04
C VAL A 193 7.48 13.55 -1.93
N ALA A 194 8.28 14.60 -2.12
CA ALA A 194 9.26 15.02 -1.12
C ALA A 194 8.58 15.41 0.21
N ALA A 195 7.54 16.23 0.14
CA ALA A 195 6.81 16.63 1.35
C ALA A 195 6.11 15.46 2.03
N ALA A 196 5.51 14.54 1.26
CA ALA A 196 4.84 13.36 1.81
C ALA A 196 5.83 12.42 2.51
N VAL A 197 6.97 12.11 1.88
CA VAL A 197 8.02 11.27 2.46
C VAL A 197 8.64 11.91 3.71
N GLN A 198 8.88 13.22 3.68
CA GLN A 198 9.40 13.92 4.86
C GLN A 198 8.40 13.92 6.02
N GLU A 199 7.11 14.07 5.75
CA GLU A 199 6.08 14.00 6.78
C GLU A 199 5.98 12.59 7.36
N ALA A 200 5.96 11.56 6.49
CA ALA A 200 5.97 10.16 6.90
C ALA A 200 7.16 9.83 7.84
N ARG A 201 8.36 10.29 7.50
CA ARG A 201 9.56 10.12 8.35
C ARG A 201 9.43 10.81 9.70
N LYS A 202 8.86 12.02 9.76
CA LYS A 202 8.61 12.73 11.03
C LYS A 202 7.63 11.99 11.93
N MET A 203 6.67 11.28 11.34
CA MET A 203 5.71 10.45 12.06
C MET A 203 6.30 9.12 12.53
N GLY A 204 7.51 8.77 12.09
CA GLY A 204 8.16 7.51 12.41
C GLY A 204 7.66 6.32 11.58
N MET A 205 7.14 6.58 10.38
CA MET A 205 6.75 5.51 9.44
C MET A 205 7.95 4.62 9.15
N GLU A 206 7.77 3.31 9.29
CA GLU A 206 8.89 2.36 9.27
C GLU A 206 9.34 2.02 7.85
N TYR A 207 8.39 1.89 6.92
CA TYR A 207 8.67 1.43 5.56
C TYR A 207 8.04 2.34 4.52
N ILE A 208 8.84 2.66 3.51
CA ILE A 208 8.42 3.39 2.32
C ILE A 208 8.87 2.55 1.12
N PHE A 209 7.92 2.01 0.40
CA PHE A 209 8.15 1.20 -0.79
C PHE A 209 8.12 2.08 -2.04
N LEU A 210 9.01 1.80 -2.96
CA LEU A 210 8.94 2.33 -4.31
C LEU A 210 8.02 1.44 -5.13
N GLU A 211 6.97 2.02 -5.71
CA GLU A 211 6.11 1.33 -6.65
C GLU A 211 6.17 2.00 -8.02
N ASP A 212 6.53 1.21 -9.03
CA ASP A 212 6.52 1.59 -10.43
C ASP A 212 6.14 0.35 -11.27
N GLU A 213 4.94 0.38 -11.84
CA GLU A 213 4.39 -0.72 -12.63
C GLU A 213 4.55 -0.47 -14.15
N SER A 214 5.19 0.65 -14.53
CA SER A 214 5.38 0.99 -15.94
C SER A 214 6.37 0.04 -16.62
N SER A 215 6.30 -0.02 -17.94
CA SER A 215 7.30 -0.73 -18.75
C SER A 215 8.72 -0.18 -18.59
N ARG A 216 8.87 1.02 -18.00
CA ARG A 216 10.12 1.74 -17.76
C ARG A 216 10.71 1.53 -16.37
N VAL A 217 10.12 0.68 -15.52
CA VAL A 217 10.53 0.51 -14.10
C VAL A 217 12.03 0.25 -13.94
N VAL A 218 12.63 -0.58 -14.81
CA VAL A 218 14.07 -0.91 -14.73
C VAL A 218 14.97 0.31 -14.99
N GLU A 219 14.51 1.23 -15.82
CA GLU A 219 15.23 2.47 -16.14
C GLU A 219 15.00 3.53 -15.07
N GLN A 220 13.77 3.63 -14.54
CA GLN A 220 13.35 4.65 -13.59
C GLN A 220 13.78 4.34 -12.15
N ALA A 221 13.81 3.06 -11.75
CA ALA A 221 14.06 2.67 -10.37
C ALA A 221 15.37 3.22 -9.77
N PRO A 222 16.53 3.21 -10.45
CA PRO A 222 17.75 3.81 -9.91
C PRO A 222 17.62 5.31 -9.61
N GLU A 223 16.90 6.06 -10.44
CA GLU A 223 16.65 7.49 -10.26
C GLU A 223 15.68 7.73 -9.09
N ASN A 224 14.62 6.95 -9.02
CA ASN A 224 13.66 6.95 -7.90
C ASN A 224 14.32 6.70 -6.56
N ILE A 225 15.18 5.70 -6.49
CA ILE A 225 15.93 5.35 -5.28
C ILE A 225 16.92 6.47 -4.90
N SER A 226 17.60 7.04 -5.89
CA SER A 226 18.49 8.18 -5.68
C SER A 226 17.75 9.40 -5.12
N PHE A 227 16.55 9.69 -5.66
CA PHE A 227 15.67 10.73 -5.16
C PHE A 227 15.29 10.49 -3.68
N LEU A 228 14.76 9.30 -3.36
CA LEU A 228 14.34 8.95 -1.99
C LEU A 228 15.50 9.01 -0.99
N LYS A 229 16.68 8.53 -1.37
CA LYS A 229 17.90 8.60 -0.54
C LYS A 229 18.41 10.04 -0.36
N GLY A 230 18.14 10.93 -1.31
CA GLY A 230 18.51 12.35 -1.24
C GLY A 230 17.61 13.19 -0.34
N LEU A 231 16.42 12.73 -0.01
CA LEU A 231 15.51 13.42 0.89
C LEU A 231 16.05 13.35 2.35
N LYS A 232 16.26 14.52 2.94
CA LYS A 232 16.75 14.68 4.32
C LYS A 232 15.59 14.75 5.31
#